data_8fed1ac9ac78038bb50db6cc12dfee3e
#
_entry.id   8fed1ac9ac78038bb50db6cc12dfee3e
#
_cell.length_a   1.000
_cell.length_b   1.000
_cell.length_c   1.000
_cell.angle_alpha   90.00
_cell.angle_beta   90.00
_cell.angle_gamma   90.00
#
_symmetry.space_group_name_H-M   'P 1'
#
loop_
_entity.id
_entity.type
_entity.pdbx_description
1 polymer ?
#
loop_
_entity_poly.entity_id
_entity_poly.type
_entity_poly.pdbx_seq_one_letter_code
_entity_poly.pdbx_strand_id
1 'polypeptide(L)'
;MTVPIQNLRSGTADKRPDPSNLANGQIAIQYNDSDPAVFFKGSSGALIKVAPTFVGPNAPNSTPGTGGFAGNSVGETWLDTSVTPPLFKVFDGTSFILAGGAGGGGATGGGTDEVVIEFDKTVSTSYTITSGKNALTVGPLEIATGATLTVPADSTLLVL
;
A
#
# COMPACT_ATOMS: atom_id res chain seq x y z
N MET A 1 -42.33 -22.15 6.92
CA MET A 1 -41.46 -21.92 8.11
C MET A 1 -40.28 -21.08 7.60
N THR A 2 -40.22 -19.80 7.97
CA THR A 2 -39.13 -18.92 7.62
C THR A 2 -37.98 -19.18 8.60
N VAL A 3 -36.87 -19.75 8.11
CA VAL A 3 -35.66 -19.89 8.92
C VAL A 3 -34.96 -18.52 8.93
N PRO A 4 -34.82 -17.87 10.10
CA PRO A 4 -34.05 -16.60 10.12
C PRO A 4 -32.59 -16.83 9.73
N ILE A 5 -32.10 -16.10 8.75
CA ILE A 5 -30.68 -16.11 8.41
C ILE A 5 -29.95 -15.38 9.54
N GLN A 6 -29.25 -16.11 10.38
CA GLN A 6 -28.38 -15.52 11.40
C GLN A 6 -26.97 -15.35 10.81
N ASN A 7 -26.55 -14.10 10.66
CA ASN A 7 -25.17 -13.79 10.29
C ASN A 7 -24.29 -13.74 11.54
N LEU A 8 -23.05 -14.21 11.43
CA LEU A 8 -22.05 -13.96 12.46
C LEU A 8 -21.79 -12.45 12.55
N ARG A 9 -21.68 -11.92 13.75
CA ARG A 9 -21.48 -10.48 13.95
C ARG A 9 -20.59 -10.19 15.15
N SER A 10 -19.82 -9.11 15.08
CA SER A 10 -18.98 -8.62 16.18
C SER A 10 -19.06 -7.10 16.27
N GLY A 11 -19.20 -6.58 17.48
CA GLY A 11 -19.02 -5.15 17.81
C GLY A 11 -17.68 -4.87 18.49
N THR A 12 -16.82 -5.88 18.64
CA THR A 12 -15.49 -5.69 19.21
C THR A 12 -14.58 -5.09 18.13
N ALA A 13 -13.85 -4.01 18.44
CA ALA A 13 -12.90 -3.40 17.53
C ALA A 13 -11.92 -4.43 16.98
N ASP A 14 -11.58 -4.33 15.70
CA ASP A 14 -10.59 -5.14 15.00
C ASP A 14 -10.76 -6.67 15.13
N LYS A 15 -11.98 -7.11 15.48
CA LYS A 15 -12.30 -8.53 15.60
C LYS A 15 -12.91 -9.07 14.31
N ARG A 16 -12.07 -9.48 13.38
CA ARG A 16 -12.48 -10.11 12.12
C ARG A 16 -12.87 -11.57 12.34
N PRO A 17 -13.81 -12.11 11.56
CA PRO A 17 -14.17 -13.52 11.66
C PRO A 17 -13.02 -14.41 11.19
N ASP A 18 -12.82 -15.55 11.87
CA ASP A 18 -11.91 -16.58 11.38
C ASP A 18 -12.60 -17.33 10.22
N PRO A 19 -11.95 -17.41 9.03
CA PRO A 19 -12.52 -18.12 7.89
C PRO A 19 -12.76 -19.62 8.13
N SER A 20 -12.10 -20.23 9.13
CA SER A 20 -12.35 -21.64 9.52
C SER A 20 -13.75 -21.81 10.12
N ASN A 21 -14.32 -20.76 10.70
CA ASN A 21 -15.66 -20.74 11.29
C ASN A 21 -16.77 -20.32 10.32
N LEU A 22 -16.42 -20.09 9.05
CA LEU A 22 -17.37 -19.71 8.01
C LEU A 22 -17.51 -20.81 6.97
N ALA A 23 -18.73 -21.08 6.51
CA ALA A 23 -18.96 -21.81 5.28
C ALA A 23 -18.66 -20.91 4.06
N ASN A 24 -18.32 -21.50 2.91
CA ASN A 24 -18.12 -20.74 1.66
C ASN A 24 -19.40 -19.94 1.33
N GLY A 25 -19.24 -18.64 1.08
CA GLY A 25 -20.34 -17.70 0.82
C GLY A 25 -21.11 -17.24 2.07
N GLN A 26 -20.77 -17.73 3.26
CA GLN A 26 -21.38 -17.26 4.49
C GLN A 26 -20.91 -15.84 4.81
N ILE A 27 -21.84 -15.00 5.27
CA ILE A 27 -21.61 -13.60 5.62
C ILE A 27 -21.36 -13.44 7.11
N ALA A 28 -20.40 -12.58 7.47
CA ALA A 28 -20.19 -12.08 8.82
C ALA A 28 -20.11 -10.55 8.80
N ILE A 29 -20.57 -9.91 9.88
CA ILE A 29 -20.64 -8.45 9.97
C ILE A 29 -19.82 -7.97 11.17
N GLN A 30 -18.85 -7.09 10.89
CA GLN A 30 -18.20 -6.25 11.89
C GLN A 30 -18.93 -4.90 11.91
N TYR A 31 -19.57 -4.56 13.05
CA TYR A 31 -20.34 -3.32 13.18
C TYR A 31 -19.71 -2.33 14.16
N ASN A 32 -18.45 -2.54 14.57
CA ASN A 32 -17.72 -1.54 15.34
C ASN A 32 -17.30 -0.37 14.43
N ASP A 33 -17.48 0.86 14.89
CA ASP A 33 -17.26 2.08 14.10
C ASP A 33 -15.79 2.28 13.68
N SER A 34 -14.83 1.63 14.36
CA SER A 34 -13.41 1.75 14.04
C SER A 34 -13.03 1.03 12.73
N ASP A 35 -13.69 -0.09 12.40
CA ASP A 35 -13.43 -0.86 11.17
C ASP A 35 -14.69 -1.61 10.72
N PRO A 36 -15.79 -0.90 10.38
CA PRO A 36 -17.04 -1.52 9.97
C PRO A 36 -16.86 -2.24 8.63
N ALA A 37 -17.34 -3.49 8.56
CA ALA A 37 -17.14 -4.31 7.36
C ALA A 37 -18.16 -5.44 7.25
N VAL A 38 -18.39 -5.86 6.02
CA VAL A 38 -19.00 -7.14 5.70
C VAL A 38 -17.90 -8.09 5.22
N PHE A 39 -17.88 -9.28 5.79
CA PHE A 39 -16.95 -10.34 5.41
C PHE A 39 -17.70 -11.53 4.83
N PHE A 40 -17.08 -12.23 3.92
CA PHE A 40 -17.54 -13.54 3.48
C PHE A 40 -16.35 -14.44 3.12
N LYS A 41 -16.58 -15.76 3.22
CA LYS A 41 -15.58 -16.74 2.79
C LYS A 41 -15.75 -17.04 1.32
N GLY A 42 -14.71 -16.79 0.53
CA GLY A 42 -14.64 -17.12 -0.88
C GLY A 42 -14.52 -18.64 -1.13
N SER A 43 -14.70 -19.07 -2.37
CA SER A 43 -14.57 -20.49 -2.76
C SER A 43 -13.18 -21.08 -2.53
N SER A 44 -12.13 -20.25 -2.54
CA SER A 44 -10.76 -20.64 -2.21
C SER A 44 -10.49 -20.76 -0.71
N GLY A 45 -11.46 -20.46 0.13
CA GLY A 45 -11.31 -20.44 1.58
C GLY A 45 -10.80 -19.11 2.16
N ALA A 46 -10.43 -18.15 1.32
CA ALA A 46 -9.97 -16.84 1.76
C ALA A 46 -11.11 -16.00 2.34
N LEU A 47 -10.79 -15.20 3.37
CA LEU A 47 -11.69 -14.17 3.88
C LEU A 47 -11.65 -12.97 2.96
N ILE A 48 -12.82 -12.52 2.51
CA ILE A 48 -12.99 -11.35 1.65
C ILE A 48 -13.70 -10.27 2.46
N LYS A 49 -13.11 -9.07 2.52
CA LYS A 49 -13.65 -7.89 3.20
C LYS A 49 -14.29 -6.94 2.19
N VAL A 50 -15.48 -6.48 2.50
CA VAL A 50 -16.16 -5.38 1.81
C VAL A 50 -16.39 -4.27 2.83
N ALA A 51 -15.69 -3.16 2.65
CA ALA A 51 -15.71 -2.05 3.60
C ALA A 51 -15.28 -0.74 2.89
N PRO A 52 -15.54 0.42 3.52
CA PRO A 52 -14.87 1.66 3.15
C PRO A 52 -13.34 1.54 3.31
N THR A 53 -12.60 2.48 2.70
CA THR A 53 -11.18 2.62 2.98
C THR A 53 -10.94 2.87 4.46
N PHE A 54 -10.08 2.07 5.07
CA PHE A 54 -9.65 2.30 6.44
C PHE A 54 -8.77 3.55 6.52
N VAL A 55 -9.00 4.41 7.52
CA VAL A 55 -8.24 5.66 7.71
C VAL A 55 -7.60 5.65 9.09
N GLY A 56 -6.27 5.73 9.15
CA GLY A 56 -5.58 5.72 10.42
C GLY A 56 -4.06 5.68 10.28
N PRO A 57 -3.32 5.94 11.39
CA PRO A 57 -1.85 5.95 11.38
C PRO A 57 -1.23 4.54 11.39
N ASN A 58 -1.99 3.51 11.75
CA ASN A 58 -1.55 2.13 11.74
C ASN A 58 -2.31 1.35 10.66
N ALA A 59 -1.67 0.33 10.11
CA ALA A 59 -2.32 -0.53 9.13
C ALA A 59 -3.58 -1.20 9.70
N PRO A 60 -4.65 -1.36 8.90
CA PRO A 60 -5.85 -2.05 9.35
C PRO A 60 -5.49 -3.46 9.84
N ASN A 61 -6.13 -3.86 10.93
CA ASN A 61 -5.90 -5.16 11.58
C ASN A 61 -4.44 -5.42 12.04
N SER A 62 -3.66 -4.36 12.26
CA SER A 62 -2.29 -4.48 12.80
C SER A 62 -2.27 -5.01 14.23
N THR A 63 -3.38 -4.84 14.97
CA THR A 63 -3.58 -5.38 16.32
C THR A 63 -4.97 -6.04 16.35
N PRO A 64 -5.09 -7.30 15.91
CA PRO A 64 -6.38 -8.00 15.87
C PRO A 64 -7.04 -8.06 17.24
N GLY A 65 -8.34 -7.80 17.30
CA GLY A 65 -9.12 -7.97 18.54
C GLY A 65 -9.05 -9.42 19.04
N THR A 66 -9.14 -9.61 20.36
CA THR A 66 -9.02 -10.92 21.00
C THR A 66 -9.88 -11.98 20.33
N GLY A 67 -9.27 -13.04 19.83
CA GLY A 67 -9.93 -14.12 19.09
C GLY A 67 -10.38 -13.71 17.68
N GLY A 68 -9.89 -12.60 17.15
CA GLY A 68 -10.08 -12.19 15.76
C GLY A 68 -9.03 -12.78 14.83
N PHE A 69 -9.37 -12.89 13.55
CA PHE A 69 -8.46 -13.34 12.50
C PHE A 69 -7.46 -12.25 12.16
N ALA A 70 -6.16 -12.58 12.12
CA ALA A 70 -5.07 -11.63 11.90
C ALA A 70 -4.80 -11.28 10.42
N GLY A 71 -5.51 -11.91 9.46
CA GLY A 71 -5.29 -11.69 8.04
C GLY A 71 -6.01 -10.47 7.48
N ASN A 72 -5.46 -9.91 6.41
CA ASN A 72 -6.11 -8.89 5.58
C ASN A 72 -6.58 -9.52 4.26
N SER A 73 -7.60 -8.92 3.65
CA SER A 73 -8.09 -9.35 2.34
C SER A 73 -7.30 -8.67 1.23
N VAL A 74 -6.93 -9.41 0.18
CA VAL A 74 -6.31 -8.81 -1.02
C VAL A 74 -7.24 -7.74 -1.60
N GLY A 75 -6.68 -6.57 -1.90
CA GLY A 75 -7.44 -5.41 -2.36
C GLY A 75 -8.00 -4.53 -1.24
N GLU A 76 -7.79 -4.87 0.03
CA GLU A 76 -8.17 -4.01 1.15
C GLU A 76 -7.40 -2.69 1.09
N THR A 77 -8.10 -1.56 1.28
CA THR A 77 -7.55 -0.22 1.11
C THR A 77 -7.32 0.47 2.45
N TRP A 78 -6.24 1.23 2.54
CA TRP A 78 -5.82 2.00 3.71
C TRP A 78 -5.30 3.37 3.31
N LEU A 79 -5.86 4.43 3.93
CA LEU A 79 -5.29 5.77 3.92
C LEU A 79 -4.40 5.93 5.17
N ASP A 80 -3.10 5.81 4.96
CA ASP A 80 -2.09 5.94 6.01
C ASP A 80 -1.88 7.40 6.37
N THR A 81 -2.30 7.77 7.58
CA THR A 81 -2.18 9.14 8.10
C THR A 81 -0.96 9.34 9.01
N SER A 82 -0.06 8.35 9.11
CA SER A 82 1.18 8.48 9.87
C SER A 82 2.19 9.45 9.24
N VAL A 83 1.99 9.81 7.98
CA VAL A 83 2.82 10.73 7.20
C VAL A 83 1.98 11.84 6.56
N THR A 84 2.63 12.93 6.19
CA THR A 84 1.99 14.08 5.52
C THR A 84 2.70 14.37 4.20
N PRO A 85 2.01 14.37 3.05
CA PRO A 85 0.60 14.02 2.87
C PRO A 85 0.32 12.53 3.15
N PRO A 86 -0.93 12.18 3.51
CA PRO A 86 -1.34 10.79 3.72
C PRO A 86 -1.13 9.91 2.48
N LEU A 87 -0.75 8.66 2.69
CA LEU A 87 -0.49 7.72 1.61
C LEU A 87 -1.66 6.74 1.43
N PHE A 88 -2.16 6.64 0.21
CA PHE A 88 -3.17 5.64 -0.14
C PHE A 88 -2.49 4.30 -0.49
N LYS A 89 -2.86 3.25 0.23
CA LYS A 89 -2.26 1.92 0.14
C LYS A 89 -3.29 0.84 -0.14
N VAL A 90 -2.86 -0.25 -0.75
CA VAL A 90 -3.68 -1.44 -1.00
C VAL A 90 -2.93 -2.69 -0.54
N PHE A 91 -3.63 -3.66 0.03
CA PHE A 91 -3.05 -4.94 0.43
C PHE A 91 -2.89 -5.86 -0.78
N ASP A 92 -1.67 -6.30 -1.06
CA ASP A 92 -1.33 -7.15 -2.20
C ASP A 92 -1.43 -8.66 -1.92
N GLY A 93 -1.72 -9.03 -0.68
CA GLY A 93 -1.72 -10.41 -0.17
C GLY A 93 -0.59 -10.68 0.81
N THR A 94 0.40 -9.79 0.91
CA THR A 94 1.56 -9.91 1.81
C THR A 94 1.71 -8.66 2.67
N SER A 95 1.57 -7.47 2.06
CA SER A 95 1.76 -6.18 2.71
C SER A 95 0.87 -5.08 2.09
N PHE A 96 0.76 -3.94 2.79
CA PHE A 96 0.13 -2.74 2.23
C PHE A 96 1.16 -1.98 1.40
N ILE A 97 0.97 -1.96 0.07
CA ILE A 97 1.79 -1.23 -0.90
C ILE A 97 1.10 0.06 -1.34
N LEU A 98 1.84 1.03 -1.85
CA LEU A 98 1.26 2.25 -2.42
C LEU A 98 0.32 1.91 -3.59
N ALA A 99 -0.94 2.40 -3.50
CA ALA A 99 -1.88 2.29 -4.60
C ALA A 99 -1.54 3.37 -5.64
N GLY A 100 -0.82 3.01 -6.65
CA GLY A 100 -0.36 3.94 -7.70
C GLY A 100 1.01 3.58 -8.25
N GLY A 101 1.56 2.46 -7.77
CA GLY A 101 2.92 2.04 -8.04
C GLY A 101 3.92 2.85 -7.20
N ALA A 102 5.12 2.36 -7.05
CA ALA A 102 6.25 3.20 -6.71
C ALA A 102 6.32 4.23 -7.84
N GLY A 103 5.82 5.43 -7.58
CA GLY A 103 6.02 6.54 -8.50
C GLY A 103 7.51 6.62 -8.73
N GLY A 104 7.95 6.21 -9.89
CA GLY A 104 9.29 6.55 -10.31
C GLY A 104 9.35 8.06 -10.15
N GLY A 105 10.18 8.53 -9.22
CA GLY A 105 10.37 9.94 -9.03
C GLY A 105 10.81 10.55 -10.34
N GLY A 106 9.83 10.96 -11.15
CA GLY A 106 10.07 11.93 -12.18
C GLY A 106 10.53 13.20 -11.47
N ALA A 107 11.34 13.98 -12.13
CA ALA A 107 11.73 15.28 -11.63
C ALA A 107 10.50 16.02 -11.08
N THR A 108 10.54 16.35 -9.80
CA THR A 108 9.46 17.09 -9.13
C THR A 108 9.81 18.56 -9.16
N GLY A 109 8.92 19.37 -9.75
CA GLY A 109 9.00 20.82 -9.62
C GLY A 109 8.67 21.27 -8.20
N GLY A 110 9.43 22.21 -7.67
CA GLY A 110 9.10 22.87 -6.40
C GLY A 110 7.94 23.83 -6.57
N GLY A 111 6.89 23.69 -5.75
CA GLY A 111 5.75 24.58 -5.70
C GLY A 111 4.51 24.09 -6.44
N THR A 112 3.49 24.95 -6.49
CA THR A 112 2.18 24.64 -7.08
C THR A 112 2.10 24.82 -8.59
N ASP A 113 3.09 25.47 -9.20
CA ASP A 113 3.04 25.89 -10.60
C ASP A 113 3.64 24.85 -11.58
N GLU A 114 4.36 23.83 -11.07
CA GLU A 114 4.94 22.69 -11.82
C GLU A 114 5.69 23.10 -13.13
N VAL A 115 6.18 24.35 -13.21
CA VAL A 115 6.84 24.91 -14.40
C VAL A 115 8.34 24.67 -14.39
N VAL A 116 8.93 24.35 -13.23
CA VAL A 116 10.36 24.13 -13.03
C VAL A 116 10.59 22.69 -12.60
N ILE A 117 11.50 22.01 -13.31
CA ILE A 117 11.95 20.66 -12.96
C ILE A 117 13.18 20.78 -12.09
N GLU A 118 13.14 20.26 -10.86
CA GLU A 118 14.26 20.27 -9.94
C GLU A 118 14.93 18.90 -9.88
N PHE A 119 16.25 18.89 -9.81
CA PHE A 119 17.05 17.68 -9.67
C PHE A 119 17.94 17.80 -8.44
N ASP A 120 18.08 16.71 -7.70
CA ASP A 120 19.09 16.65 -6.66
C ASP A 120 20.50 16.75 -7.25
N LYS A 121 21.36 17.54 -6.63
CA LYS A 121 22.76 17.72 -7.06
C LYS A 121 23.64 16.54 -6.70
N THR A 122 23.24 15.75 -5.69
CA THR A 122 24.10 14.72 -5.11
C THR A 122 23.44 13.35 -5.18
N VAL A 123 24.13 12.39 -5.76
CA VAL A 123 23.77 10.96 -5.68
C VAL A 123 24.27 10.43 -4.34
N SER A 124 23.37 10.31 -3.36
CA SER A 124 23.68 9.83 -2.02
C SER A 124 23.52 8.32 -1.85
N THR A 125 22.77 7.68 -2.73
CA THR A 125 22.54 6.23 -2.75
C THR A 125 23.03 5.67 -4.09
N SER A 126 23.70 4.51 -4.08
CA SER A 126 24.14 3.88 -5.32
C SER A 126 22.99 3.64 -6.28
N TYR A 127 23.18 4.04 -7.53
CA TYR A 127 22.18 3.94 -8.57
C TYR A 127 22.79 3.32 -9.86
N THR A 128 22.06 2.40 -10.47
CA THR A 128 22.44 1.84 -11.77
C THR A 128 21.36 2.20 -12.79
N ILE A 129 21.76 2.85 -13.89
CA ILE A 129 20.84 3.09 -15.01
C ILE A 129 20.38 1.73 -15.53
N THR A 130 19.09 1.57 -15.76
CA THR A 130 18.56 0.32 -16.32
C THR A 130 19.18 0.06 -17.69
N SER A 131 19.72 -1.14 -17.91
CA SER A 131 20.28 -1.56 -19.21
C SER A 131 19.36 -1.23 -20.37
N GLY A 132 19.89 -0.69 -21.45
CA GLY A 132 19.11 -0.26 -22.62
C GLY A 132 18.32 1.03 -22.44
N LYS A 133 18.54 1.80 -21.35
CA LYS A 133 17.88 3.09 -21.11
C LYS A 133 18.89 4.24 -21.16
N ASN A 134 18.43 5.38 -21.67
CA ASN A 134 19.15 6.65 -21.55
C ASN A 134 18.61 7.44 -20.36
N ALA A 135 19.48 8.14 -19.65
CA ALA A 135 19.16 8.98 -18.51
C ALA A 135 19.63 10.42 -18.75
N LEU A 136 18.94 11.35 -18.14
CA LEU A 136 19.25 12.78 -18.18
C LEU A 136 19.28 13.33 -16.76
N THR A 137 20.26 14.19 -16.46
CA THR A 137 20.31 15.01 -15.25
C THR A 137 20.89 16.37 -15.56
N VAL A 138 20.77 17.31 -14.62
CA VAL A 138 21.34 18.66 -14.72
C VAL A 138 22.53 18.77 -13.79
N GLY A 139 23.66 19.28 -14.28
CA GLY A 139 24.89 19.49 -13.53
C GLY A 139 24.90 20.74 -12.65
N PRO A 140 25.86 20.85 -11.73
CA PRO A 140 26.89 19.85 -11.41
C PRO A 140 26.31 18.64 -10.67
N LEU A 141 26.73 17.42 -11.05
CA LEU A 141 26.35 16.16 -10.41
C LEU A 141 27.49 15.69 -9.50
N GLU A 142 27.21 15.51 -8.23
CA GLU A 142 28.14 15.02 -7.22
C GLU A 142 27.80 13.58 -6.84
N ILE A 143 28.82 12.75 -6.60
CA ILE A 143 28.64 11.40 -6.05
C ILE A 143 29.13 11.42 -4.60
N ALA A 144 28.24 11.15 -3.66
CA ALA A 144 28.61 11.09 -2.24
C ALA A 144 29.62 9.96 -1.96
N THR A 145 30.43 10.14 -0.93
CA THR A 145 31.38 9.10 -0.50
C THR A 145 30.64 7.80 -0.18
N GLY A 146 31.08 6.71 -0.83
CA GLY A 146 30.46 5.38 -0.68
C GLY A 146 29.28 5.10 -1.62
N ALA A 147 28.79 6.10 -2.37
CA ALA A 147 27.81 5.89 -3.44
C ALA A 147 28.50 5.60 -4.79
N THR A 148 27.79 4.91 -5.68
CA THR A 148 28.24 4.61 -7.04
C THR A 148 27.11 4.89 -8.03
N LEU A 149 27.42 5.61 -9.11
CA LEU A 149 26.55 5.76 -10.27
C LEU A 149 27.08 4.88 -11.41
N THR A 150 26.31 3.88 -11.81
CA THR A 150 26.71 2.93 -12.85
C THR A 150 25.92 3.19 -14.13
N VAL A 151 26.66 3.35 -15.24
CA VAL A 151 26.10 3.45 -16.60
C VAL A 151 26.46 2.15 -17.34
N PRO A 152 25.50 1.28 -17.65
CA PRO A 152 25.74 0.08 -18.45
C PRO A 152 26.24 0.40 -19.86
N ALA A 153 26.90 -0.56 -20.50
CA ALA A 153 27.54 -0.37 -21.82
C ALA A 153 26.55 0.01 -22.95
N ASP A 154 25.27 -0.37 -22.80
CA ASP A 154 24.17 -0.10 -23.73
C ASP A 154 23.27 1.10 -23.30
N SER A 155 23.77 1.91 -22.38
CA SER A 155 23.06 3.04 -21.79
C SER A 155 23.88 4.32 -21.87
N THR A 156 23.20 5.46 -21.83
CA THR A 156 23.83 6.78 -21.85
C THR A 156 23.33 7.63 -20.71
N LEU A 157 24.22 8.34 -20.03
CA LEU A 157 23.87 9.42 -19.11
C LEU A 157 24.28 10.76 -19.75
N LEU A 158 23.30 11.62 -19.96
CA LEU A 158 23.50 13.01 -20.37
C LEU A 158 23.43 13.92 -19.14
N VAL A 159 24.47 14.71 -18.93
CA VAL A 159 24.51 15.77 -17.90
C VAL A 159 24.53 17.11 -18.63
N LEU A 160 23.53 17.97 -18.39
CA LEU A 160 23.37 19.30 -18.98
C LEU A 160 23.90 20.39 -18.05
#